data_4cb2ac6575a072a100a2c6079a773103
#
_entry.id   4cb2ac6575a072a100a2c6079a773103
#
_cell.length_a   1.000
_cell.length_b   1.000
_cell.length_c   1.000
_cell.angle_alpha   90.00
_cell.angle_beta   90.00
_cell.angle_gamma   90.00
#
_symmetry.space_group_name_H-M   'P 1'
#
loop_
_entity.id
_entity.type
_entity.pdbx_description
1 polymer ?
#
loop_
_entity_poly.entity_id
_entity_poly.type
_entity_poly.pdbx_seq_one_letter_code
_entity_poly.pdbx_strand_id
1 'polypeptide(L)'
;GPWTFILTGTREVPRRMLHTKQQTVGARIPDHALALALVEELGEPLVTSTLLLPDGTGFEHGWEIRDEIGHLLDAVVEGEVGAAEPTTVVDLTAGEPEVLRAGAGDVALLGL
;
A
#
# COMPACT_ATOMS: atom_id res chain seq x y z
N GLY A 1 2.50 0.30 -8.82
CA GLY A 1 3.36 1.46 -8.78
C GLY A 1 2.98 2.47 -7.71
N PRO A 2 3.14 3.76 -7.99
CA PRO A 2 3.02 4.81 -6.97
C PRO A 2 1.58 5.25 -6.68
N TRP A 3 0.60 4.40 -6.99
CA TRP A 3 -0.83 4.72 -6.88
C TRP A 3 -1.54 3.82 -5.89
N THR A 4 -2.44 4.42 -5.11
CA THR A 4 -3.44 3.69 -4.34
C THR A 4 -4.82 4.18 -4.78
N PHE A 5 -5.69 3.27 -5.19
CA PHE A 5 -7.04 3.59 -5.64
C PHE A 5 -8.05 3.16 -4.59
N ILE A 6 -8.94 4.08 -4.22
CA ILE A 6 -10.04 3.78 -3.32
C ILE A 6 -11.23 3.33 -4.18
N LEU A 7 -11.69 2.12 -3.91
CA LEU A 7 -12.74 1.45 -4.66
C LEU A 7 -13.87 1.05 -3.73
N THR A 8 -15.09 0.96 -4.26
CA THR A 8 -16.22 0.39 -3.52
C THR A 8 -16.02 -1.12 -3.43
N GLY A 9 -16.08 -1.67 -2.21
CA GLY A 9 -15.96 -3.10 -2.00
C GLY A 9 -17.19 -3.87 -2.49
N THR A 10 -16.95 -5.03 -3.08
CA THR A 10 -18.00 -5.99 -3.43
C THR A 10 -18.17 -7.00 -2.30
N ARG A 11 -19.16 -7.90 -2.42
CA ARG A 11 -19.38 -8.99 -1.46
C ARG A 11 -18.21 -9.96 -1.37
N GLU A 12 -17.36 -10.02 -2.40
CA GLU A 12 -16.18 -10.89 -2.43
C GLU A 12 -15.05 -10.36 -1.56
N VAL A 13 -15.04 -9.06 -1.25
CA VAL A 13 -14.04 -8.46 -0.37
C VAL A 13 -14.39 -8.77 1.08
N PRO A 14 -13.49 -9.40 1.86
CA PRO A 14 -13.74 -9.63 3.28
C PRO A 14 -14.04 -8.34 4.02
N ARG A 15 -15.05 -8.36 4.89
CA ARG A 15 -15.49 -7.16 5.63
C ARG A 15 -14.37 -6.51 6.43
N ARG A 16 -13.42 -7.30 6.96
CA ARG A 16 -12.27 -6.79 7.72
C ARG A 16 -11.33 -5.92 6.88
N MET A 17 -11.39 -6.02 5.55
CA MET A 17 -10.58 -5.24 4.62
C MET A 17 -11.30 -3.96 4.17
N LEU A 18 -12.57 -3.80 4.51
CA LEU A 18 -13.37 -2.64 4.10
C LEU A 18 -13.39 -1.57 5.19
N HIS A 19 -13.45 -0.31 4.76
CA HIS A 19 -13.74 0.80 5.66
C HIS A 19 -15.13 0.59 6.30
N THR A 20 -15.21 0.71 7.62
CA THR A 20 -16.41 0.34 8.40
C THR A 20 -17.67 1.05 7.95
N LYS A 21 -17.59 2.35 7.66
CA LYS A 21 -18.73 3.18 7.28
C LYS A 21 -18.96 3.25 5.78
N GLN A 22 -17.88 3.43 5.03
CA GLN A 22 -17.94 3.70 3.59
C GLN A 22 -17.94 2.43 2.74
N GLN A 23 -17.59 1.30 3.32
CA GLN A 23 -17.47 0.01 2.62
C GLN A 23 -16.53 0.10 1.42
N THR A 24 -15.44 0.85 1.57
CA THR A 24 -14.41 1.06 0.55
C THR A 24 -13.14 0.33 0.91
N VAL A 25 -12.30 0.12 -0.09
CA VAL A 25 -10.98 -0.51 0.07
C VAL A 25 -9.95 0.26 -0.76
N GLY A 26 -8.78 0.48 -0.18
CA GLY A 26 -7.63 1.00 -0.91
C GLY A 26 -6.87 -0.16 -1.58
N ALA A 27 -6.71 -0.10 -2.88
CA ALA A 27 -6.02 -1.13 -3.66
C ALA A 27 -4.76 -0.57 -4.31
N ARG A 28 -3.69 -1.35 -4.27
CA ARG A 28 -2.41 -1.01 -4.88
C ARG A 28 -1.78 -2.24 -5.51
N ILE A 29 -1.18 -2.07 -6.68
CA ILE A 29 -0.29 -3.05 -7.29
C ILE A 29 1.13 -2.48 -7.16
N PRO A 30 1.97 -3.00 -6.25
CA PRO A 30 3.30 -2.45 -6.03
C PRO A 30 4.23 -2.76 -7.21
N ASP A 31 5.10 -1.80 -7.54
CA ASP A 31 6.19 -2.01 -8.48
C ASP A 31 7.42 -2.53 -7.71
N HIS A 32 7.30 -3.76 -7.21
CA HIS A 32 8.34 -4.40 -6.41
C HIS A 32 8.26 -5.92 -6.61
N ALA A 33 9.31 -6.51 -7.13
CA ALA A 33 9.32 -7.91 -7.52
C ALA A 33 9.04 -8.86 -6.35
N LEU A 34 9.60 -8.62 -5.17
CA LEU A 34 9.35 -9.46 -3.99
C LEU A 34 7.90 -9.36 -3.52
N ALA A 35 7.33 -8.16 -3.49
CA ALA A 35 5.95 -7.96 -3.08
C ALA A 35 4.97 -8.64 -4.05
N LEU A 36 5.23 -8.53 -5.36
CA LEU A 36 4.42 -9.21 -6.37
C LEU A 36 4.52 -10.73 -6.25
N ALA A 37 5.72 -11.26 -6.01
CA ALA A 37 5.93 -12.69 -5.85
C ALA A 37 5.19 -13.24 -4.62
N LEU A 38 5.18 -12.49 -3.51
CA LEU A 38 4.45 -12.88 -2.29
C LEU A 38 2.94 -12.95 -2.55
N VAL A 39 2.38 -11.95 -3.21
CA VAL A 39 0.94 -11.91 -3.51
C VAL A 39 0.56 -13.02 -4.48
N GLU A 40 1.39 -13.28 -5.48
CA GLU A 40 1.17 -14.36 -6.44
C GLU A 40 1.18 -15.73 -5.76
N GLU A 41 2.15 -15.98 -4.90
CA GLU A 41 2.24 -17.24 -4.15
C GLU A 41 1.10 -17.41 -3.16
N LEU A 42 0.68 -16.32 -2.51
CA LEU A 42 -0.46 -16.32 -1.58
C LEU A 42 -1.79 -16.59 -2.32
N GLY A 43 -1.92 -16.11 -3.56
CA GLY A 43 -3.11 -16.30 -4.38
C GLY A 43 -4.30 -15.42 -3.99
N GLU A 44 -4.10 -14.47 -3.09
CA GLU A 44 -5.14 -13.54 -2.63
C GLU A 44 -4.52 -12.19 -2.20
N PRO A 45 -5.34 -11.15 -2.05
CA PRO A 45 -4.85 -9.84 -1.61
C PRO A 45 -4.20 -9.88 -0.23
N LEU A 46 -3.20 -9.05 -0.04
CA LEU A 46 -2.47 -8.89 1.21
C LEU A 46 -2.79 -7.54 1.83
N VAL A 47 -3.14 -7.52 3.11
CA VAL A 47 -3.33 -6.27 3.85
C VAL A 47 -1.98 -5.68 4.19
N THR A 48 -1.76 -4.43 3.86
CA THR A 48 -0.47 -3.77 4.07
C THR A 48 -0.63 -2.39 4.69
N SER A 49 0.45 -1.91 5.27
CA SER A 49 0.56 -0.52 5.71
C SER A 49 1.98 -0.03 5.47
N THR A 50 2.15 1.28 5.47
CA THR A 50 3.46 1.90 5.35
C THR A 50 4.21 1.76 6.68
N LEU A 51 5.47 1.33 6.63
CA LEU A 51 6.32 1.21 7.80
C LEU A 51 7.25 2.42 7.89
N LEU A 52 7.00 3.25 8.90
CA LEU A 52 7.84 4.40 9.23
C LEU A 52 8.15 4.41 10.72
N LEU A 53 9.32 4.93 11.07
CA LEU A 53 9.65 5.23 12.46
C LEU A 53 8.78 6.40 12.96
N PRO A 54 8.66 6.58 14.30
CA PRO A 54 7.86 7.69 14.86
C PRO A 54 8.27 9.08 14.38
N ASP A 55 9.53 9.26 13.98
CA ASP A 55 10.03 10.51 13.41
C ASP A 55 9.73 10.69 11.91
N GLY A 56 9.06 9.72 11.29
CA GLY A 56 8.69 9.75 9.87
C GLY A 56 9.74 9.19 8.93
N THR A 57 10.90 8.74 9.44
CA THR A 57 11.92 8.12 8.58
C THR A 57 11.55 6.69 8.23
N GLY A 58 11.89 6.28 7.01
CA GLY A 58 11.72 4.91 6.53
C GLY A 58 12.99 4.09 6.70
N PHE A 59 12.95 2.90 6.14
CA PHE A 59 14.09 1.96 6.10
C PHE A 59 14.52 1.75 4.65
N GLU A 60 15.82 1.46 4.45
CA GLU A 60 16.36 1.15 3.13
C GLU A 60 16.48 -0.35 2.87
N HIS A 61 16.72 -1.14 3.93
CA HIS A 61 16.93 -2.58 3.84
C HIS A 61 16.14 -3.35 4.90
N GLY A 62 15.79 -4.60 4.56
CA GLY A 62 15.11 -5.50 5.49
C GLY A 62 15.87 -5.77 6.77
N TRP A 63 17.22 -5.85 6.71
CA TRP A 63 18.03 -6.08 7.90
C TRP A 63 17.93 -4.95 8.93
N GLU A 64 17.72 -3.71 8.49
CA GLU A 64 17.50 -2.57 9.37
C GLU A 64 16.17 -2.71 10.11
N ILE A 65 15.12 -3.16 9.42
CA ILE A 65 13.81 -3.43 10.02
C ILE A 65 13.94 -4.52 11.08
N ARG A 66 14.65 -5.59 10.78
CA ARG A 66 14.91 -6.68 11.71
C ARG A 66 15.63 -6.19 12.96
N ASP A 67 16.65 -5.36 12.79
CA ASP A 67 17.42 -4.85 13.92
C ASP A 67 16.61 -3.94 14.84
N GLU A 68 15.72 -3.10 14.26
CA GLU A 68 14.92 -2.15 15.02
C GLU A 68 13.67 -2.80 15.66
N ILE A 69 12.89 -3.56 14.90
CA ILE A 69 11.58 -4.04 15.32
C ILE A 69 11.35 -5.53 15.04
N GLY A 70 12.38 -6.28 14.66
CA GLY A 70 12.23 -7.71 14.33
C GLY A 70 11.56 -8.52 15.44
N HIS A 71 11.76 -8.14 16.70
CA HIS A 71 11.14 -8.79 17.85
C HIS A 71 9.61 -8.61 17.91
N LEU A 72 9.03 -7.68 17.14
CA LEU A 72 7.60 -7.44 17.04
C LEU A 72 6.98 -8.12 15.83
N LEU A 73 7.78 -8.77 14.97
CA LEU A 73 7.37 -9.31 13.69
C LEU A 73 7.56 -10.81 13.64
N ASP A 74 6.69 -11.51 12.94
CA ASP A 74 6.83 -12.95 12.70
C ASP A 74 7.94 -13.24 11.69
N ALA A 75 8.10 -12.37 10.70
CA ALA A 75 9.12 -12.53 9.67
C ALA A 75 9.50 -11.19 9.06
N VAL A 76 10.70 -11.12 8.52
CA VAL A 76 11.19 -10.00 7.71
C VAL A 76 11.79 -10.58 6.44
N VAL A 77 11.29 -10.14 5.29
CA VAL A 77 11.86 -10.55 4.01
C VAL A 77 13.02 -9.60 3.69
N GLU A 78 14.22 -10.18 3.53
CA GLU A 78 15.41 -9.39 3.20
C GLU A 78 15.33 -8.87 1.77
N GLY A 79 15.68 -7.61 1.60
CA GLY A 79 15.71 -6.96 0.30
C GLY A 79 15.76 -5.45 0.45
N GLU A 80 15.91 -4.77 -0.66
CA GLU A 80 15.82 -3.32 -0.68
C GLU A 80 14.37 -2.88 -0.49
N VAL A 81 14.18 -1.89 0.37
CA VAL A 81 12.88 -1.24 0.54
C VAL A 81 12.67 -0.31 -0.64
N GLY A 82 11.46 -0.31 -1.18
CA GLY A 82 11.10 0.58 -2.29
C GLY A 82 11.13 2.06 -1.93
N ALA A 83 10.63 2.90 -2.83
CA ALA A 83 10.63 4.36 -2.66
C ALA A 83 10.01 4.78 -1.32
N ALA A 84 10.66 5.74 -0.66
CA ALA A 84 10.21 6.28 0.63
C ALA A 84 9.01 7.22 0.50
N GLU A 85 8.74 7.74 -0.69
CA GLU A 85 7.65 8.66 -0.91
C GLU A 85 6.30 7.94 -0.88
N PRO A 86 5.29 8.45 -0.15
CA PRO A 86 3.97 7.83 -0.09
C PRO A 86 3.28 7.81 -1.46
N THR A 87 2.39 6.85 -1.66
CA THR A 87 1.60 6.77 -2.90
C THR A 87 0.66 7.96 -3.05
N THR A 88 0.33 8.30 -4.29
CA THR A 88 -0.80 9.17 -4.59
C THR A 88 -2.08 8.36 -4.40
N VAL A 89 -3.02 8.90 -3.64
CA VAL A 89 -4.31 8.25 -3.33
C VAL A 89 -5.41 8.92 -4.13
N VAL A 90 -6.12 8.14 -4.92
CA VAL A 90 -7.21 8.60 -5.79
C VAL A 90 -8.48 7.86 -5.44
N ASP A 91 -9.52 8.62 -5.13
CA ASP A 91 -10.86 8.06 -4.88
C ASP A 91 -11.61 7.90 -6.21
N LEU A 92 -11.99 6.67 -6.52
CA LEU A 92 -12.77 6.33 -7.71
C LEU A 92 -14.22 5.95 -7.38
N THR A 93 -14.67 6.15 -6.14
CA THR A 93 -16.02 5.76 -5.71
C THR A 93 -17.11 6.74 -6.15
N ALA A 94 -16.75 7.99 -6.44
CA ALA A 94 -17.65 8.98 -7.05
C ALA A 94 -17.53 8.92 -8.57
N GLY A 95 -18.39 9.60 -9.30
CA GLY A 95 -18.40 9.56 -10.77
C GLY A 95 -17.11 10.06 -11.43
N GLU A 96 -16.38 10.94 -10.77
CA GLU A 96 -15.10 11.47 -11.24
C GLU A 96 -13.98 11.16 -10.26
N PRO A 97 -12.74 10.91 -10.74
CA PRO A 97 -11.60 10.69 -9.86
C PRO A 97 -11.30 11.92 -9.00
N GLU A 98 -11.05 11.68 -7.71
CA GLU A 98 -10.68 12.73 -6.76
C GLU A 98 -9.35 12.38 -6.09
N VAL A 99 -8.38 13.29 -6.15
CA VAL A 99 -7.09 13.10 -5.49
C VAL A 99 -7.24 13.43 -4.01
N LEU A 100 -7.13 12.40 -3.16
CA LEU A 100 -7.18 12.57 -1.70
C LEU A 100 -5.83 12.92 -1.11
N ARG A 101 -4.74 12.46 -1.74
CA ARG A 101 -3.37 12.73 -1.34
C ARG A 101 -2.47 12.70 -2.57
N ALA A 102 -1.77 13.80 -2.81
CA ALA A 102 -0.71 13.83 -3.82
C ALA A 102 0.56 13.22 -3.23
N GLY A 103 1.17 12.29 -3.94
CA GLY A 103 2.39 11.61 -3.55
C GLY A 103 3.26 11.28 -4.75
N ALA A 104 3.85 10.09 -4.80
CA ALA A 104 4.77 9.67 -5.84
C ALA A 104 4.14 9.56 -7.23
N GLY A 105 2.83 9.31 -7.32
CA GLY A 105 2.13 9.25 -8.61
C GLY A 105 1.88 10.63 -9.19
N ASP A 106 2.22 10.82 -10.46
CA ASP A 106 1.98 12.07 -11.17
C ASP A 106 0.51 12.23 -11.55
N VAL A 107 -0.21 13.12 -10.87
CA VAL A 107 -1.64 13.35 -11.09
C VAL A 107 -1.96 13.84 -12.50
N ALA A 108 -1.00 14.44 -13.20
CA ALA A 108 -1.19 14.88 -14.58
C ALA A 108 -1.47 13.69 -15.51
N LEU A 109 -0.99 12.49 -15.20
CA LEU A 109 -1.25 11.28 -15.97
C LEU A 109 -2.72 10.86 -15.95
N LEU A 110 -3.48 11.31 -14.96
CA LEU A 110 -4.92 11.05 -14.85
C LEU A 110 -5.78 12.13 -15.50
N GLY A 111 -5.17 13.17 -16.06
CA GLY A 111 -5.89 14.31 -16.62
C GLY A 111 -6.49 15.24 -15.56
N LEU A 112 -5.97 15.18 -14.36
CA LEU A 112 -6.45 15.99 -13.23
C LEU A 112 -5.60 17.24 -12.99
#